data_1e47b762c29f16ea28a9d0c196f1b485
#
_entry.id   1e47b762c29f16ea28a9d0c196f1b485
#
_cell.length_a   1.000
_cell.length_b   1.000
_cell.length_c   1.000
_cell.angle_alpha   90.00
_cell.angle_beta   90.00
_cell.angle_gamma   90.00
#
_symmetry.space_group_name_H-M   'P 1'
#
loop_
_entity.id
_entity.type
_entity.pdbx_description
1 polymer ?
#
loop_
_entity_poly.entity_id
_entity_poly.type
_entity_poly.pdbx_seq_one_letter_code
_entity_poly.pdbx_strand_id
1 'polypeptide(L)'
;NVVQYTWKATLSPLEATGGGWMFMFTTREGVQPFLSVAVLAGVIYTCRNRRYLWMTVAYAFAFVVYVIDVSTDGVVKQVLSGFWYTDYYRTGAMTALFAIPLASLGFVQLVDIVRSWCAKALRVQADHPKCRYLPVGILVALMLMCQFFPFHAKLMGKTDIGAGLVKIHREVSMRYSWDRGLTGEEDAFVKKAVELIGEGALVINVPSDGSCWSYGVEGINTYFRRSSDNGRGGAEESKILRTQLRDISTSEE
;
A
#
# COMPACT_ATOMS: atom_id res chain seq x y z
N ASN A 1 11.21 -18.79 -8.15
CA ASN A 1 10.43 -18.89 -9.39
C ASN A 1 9.36 -17.80 -9.43
N VAL A 2 9.68 -16.65 -10.02
CA VAL A 2 8.78 -15.49 -10.18
C VAL A 2 7.50 -15.88 -10.94
N VAL A 3 7.60 -16.86 -11.83
CA VAL A 3 6.48 -17.33 -12.67
C VAL A 3 5.41 -18.11 -11.89
N GLN A 4 5.72 -18.62 -10.70
CA GLN A 4 4.76 -19.39 -9.88
C GLN A 4 3.97 -18.54 -8.90
N TYR A 5 4.34 -17.28 -8.71
CA TYR A 5 3.67 -16.36 -7.80
C TYR A 5 2.73 -15.45 -8.59
N THR A 6 1.48 -15.82 -8.70
CA THR A 6 0.45 -15.04 -9.37
C THR A 6 -0.63 -14.64 -8.36
N TRP A 7 -0.75 -13.36 -8.08
CA TRP A 7 -1.93 -12.82 -7.41
C TRP A 7 -3.09 -12.81 -8.41
N LYS A 8 -4.25 -13.29 -7.98
CA LYS A 8 -5.44 -13.29 -8.84
C LYS A 8 -5.96 -11.86 -9.06
N ALA A 9 -6.60 -11.65 -10.20
CA ALA A 9 -7.34 -10.42 -10.47
C ALA A 9 -8.43 -10.21 -9.41
N THR A 10 -8.58 -8.96 -8.95
CA THR A 10 -9.52 -8.60 -7.87
C THR A 10 -10.56 -7.56 -8.28
N LEU A 11 -10.33 -6.85 -9.38
CA LEU A 11 -11.21 -5.79 -9.90
C LEU A 11 -11.52 -6.03 -11.38
N SER A 12 -12.64 -5.50 -11.84
CA SER A 12 -12.89 -5.38 -13.28
C SER A 12 -11.99 -4.28 -13.88
N PRO A 13 -11.71 -4.31 -15.21
CA PRO A 13 -10.89 -3.28 -15.86
C PRO A 13 -11.42 -1.85 -15.68
N LEU A 14 -12.74 -1.68 -15.63
CA LEU A 14 -13.37 -0.38 -15.40
C LEU A 14 -13.14 0.12 -13.97
N GLU A 15 -13.34 -0.75 -12.98
CA GLU A 15 -13.07 -0.43 -11.57
C GLU A 15 -11.58 -0.15 -11.33
N ALA A 16 -10.68 -0.94 -11.94
CA ALA A 16 -9.25 -0.74 -11.87
C ALA A 16 -8.82 0.60 -12.44
N THR A 17 -9.35 0.97 -13.61
CA THR A 17 -9.05 2.24 -14.26
C THR A 17 -9.59 3.42 -13.47
N GLY A 18 -10.84 3.37 -13.06
CA GLY A 18 -11.47 4.45 -12.29
C GLY A 18 -10.87 4.59 -10.90
N GLY A 19 -10.63 3.46 -10.21
CA GLY A 19 -10.01 3.42 -8.89
C GLY A 19 -8.56 3.91 -8.92
N GLY A 20 -7.78 3.44 -9.90
CA GLY A 20 -6.39 3.86 -10.09
C GLY A 20 -6.28 5.35 -10.41
N TRP A 21 -7.18 5.88 -11.23
CA TRP A 21 -7.26 7.32 -11.53
C TRP A 21 -7.53 8.15 -10.28
N MET A 22 -8.40 7.66 -9.40
CA MET A 22 -8.75 8.31 -8.13
C MET A 22 -7.78 8.00 -7.00
N PHE A 23 -6.63 7.39 -7.29
CA PHE A 23 -5.62 6.97 -6.32
C PHE A 23 -6.15 6.01 -5.25
N MET A 24 -7.14 5.23 -5.61
CA MET A 24 -7.71 4.16 -4.81
C MET A 24 -7.07 2.82 -5.25
N PHE A 25 -5.78 2.66 -5.00
CA PHE A 25 -5.02 1.47 -5.42
C PHE A 25 -5.39 0.20 -4.66
N THR A 26 -6.10 0.34 -3.56
CA THR A 26 -6.69 -0.77 -2.83
C THR A 26 -8.19 -0.56 -2.68
N THR A 27 -8.96 -1.64 -2.59
CA THR A 27 -10.43 -1.57 -2.44
C THR A 27 -10.89 -0.95 -1.12
N ARG A 28 -9.96 -0.65 -0.20
CA ARG A 28 -10.24 -0.17 1.16
C ARG A 28 -9.95 1.30 1.36
N GLU A 29 -9.24 1.94 0.43
CA GLU A 29 -8.83 3.33 0.58
C GLU A 29 -9.83 4.29 -0.03
N GLY A 30 -9.88 5.52 0.50
CA GLY A 30 -10.73 6.57 -0.03
C GLY A 30 -10.17 7.17 -1.31
N VAL A 31 -11.04 7.74 -2.11
CA VAL A 31 -10.68 8.43 -3.34
C VAL A 31 -9.99 9.77 -3.05
N GLN A 32 -9.06 10.19 -3.93
CA GLN A 32 -8.28 11.42 -3.81
C GLN A 32 -8.53 12.36 -5.00
N PRO A 33 -9.71 13.00 -5.08
CA PRO A 33 -10.10 13.77 -6.28
C PRO A 33 -9.21 14.99 -6.50
N PHE A 34 -8.75 15.65 -5.43
CA PHE A 34 -7.83 16.77 -5.55
C PHE A 34 -6.51 16.36 -6.22
N LEU A 35 -5.96 15.22 -5.82
CA LEU A 35 -4.73 14.68 -6.39
C LEU A 35 -4.94 14.31 -7.86
N SER A 36 -6.09 13.70 -8.19
CA SER A 36 -6.45 13.34 -9.56
C SER A 36 -6.51 14.57 -10.48
N VAL A 37 -7.13 15.65 -9.99
CA VAL A 37 -7.18 16.93 -10.73
C VAL A 37 -5.79 17.53 -10.91
N ALA A 38 -4.96 17.49 -9.87
CA ALA A 38 -3.59 17.98 -9.96
C ALA A 38 -2.76 17.19 -10.98
N VAL A 39 -2.86 15.85 -10.96
CA VAL A 39 -2.17 14.99 -11.95
C VAL A 39 -2.67 15.28 -13.36
N LEU A 40 -3.99 15.44 -13.57
CA LEU A 40 -4.55 15.78 -14.88
C LEU A 40 -4.00 17.11 -15.40
N ALA A 41 -3.96 18.15 -14.57
CA ALA A 41 -3.37 19.42 -14.92
C ALA A 41 -1.89 19.29 -15.30
N GLY A 42 -1.13 18.45 -14.57
CA GLY A 42 0.26 18.13 -14.87
C GLY A 42 0.43 17.39 -16.19
N VAL A 43 -0.41 16.41 -16.48
CA VAL A 43 -0.44 15.70 -17.77
C VAL A 43 -0.70 16.69 -18.90
N ILE A 44 -1.70 17.56 -18.79
CA ILE A 44 -2.01 18.57 -19.80
C ILE A 44 -0.80 19.51 -20.02
N TYR A 45 -0.15 19.93 -18.95
CA TYR A 45 1.03 20.78 -19.03
C TYR A 45 2.19 20.09 -19.74
N THR A 46 2.52 18.85 -19.36
CA THR A 46 3.65 18.11 -19.94
C THR A 46 3.39 17.71 -21.39
N CYS A 47 2.14 17.41 -21.77
CA CYS A 47 1.77 17.19 -23.17
C CYS A 47 1.97 18.43 -24.04
N ARG A 48 1.78 19.64 -23.48
CA ARG A 48 2.08 20.90 -24.19
C ARG A 48 3.56 21.23 -24.22
N ASN A 49 4.33 20.74 -23.24
CA ASN A 49 5.76 20.99 -23.10
C ASN A 49 6.55 19.70 -23.32
N ARG A 50 6.91 19.40 -24.54
CA ARG A 50 7.56 18.13 -24.95
C ARG A 50 8.79 17.74 -24.12
N ARG A 51 9.49 18.73 -23.55
CA ARG A 51 10.64 18.48 -22.65
C ARG A 51 10.26 17.61 -21.43
N TYR A 52 9.04 17.70 -20.95
CA TYR A 52 8.54 16.98 -19.77
C TYR A 52 7.60 15.82 -20.10
N LEU A 53 7.36 15.55 -21.40
CA LEU A 53 6.44 14.51 -21.87
C LEU A 53 6.78 13.12 -21.32
N TRP A 54 8.05 12.85 -21.09
CA TRP A 54 8.53 11.58 -20.54
C TRP A 54 7.89 11.26 -19.17
N MET A 55 7.55 12.27 -18.35
CA MET A 55 6.88 12.07 -17.06
C MET A 55 5.47 11.49 -17.26
N THR A 56 4.72 12.03 -18.23
CA THR A 56 3.40 11.49 -18.59
C THR A 56 3.49 10.08 -19.16
N VAL A 57 4.50 9.81 -20.01
CA VAL A 57 4.70 8.48 -20.58
C VAL A 57 5.03 7.46 -19.48
N ALA A 58 5.93 7.81 -18.55
CA ALA A 58 6.27 6.95 -17.43
C ALA A 58 5.06 6.67 -16.52
N TYR A 59 4.27 7.71 -16.20
CA TYR A 59 3.04 7.55 -15.43
C TYR A 59 2.02 6.67 -16.17
N ALA A 60 1.77 6.92 -17.45
CA ALA A 60 0.84 6.15 -18.25
C ALA A 60 1.25 4.67 -18.34
N PHE A 61 2.54 4.40 -18.52
CA PHE A 61 3.08 3.04 -18.50
C PHE A 61 2.81 2.35 -17.16
N ALA A 62 3.19 2.98 -16.05
CA ALA A 62 2.97 2.43 -14.70
C ALA A 62 1.48 2.21 -14.42
N PHE A 63 0.63 3.16 -14.84
CA PHE A 63 -0.82 3.06 -14.69
C PHE A 63 -1.41 1.89 -15.48
N VAL A 64 -0.99 1.69 -16.71
CA VAL A 64 -1.42 0.54 -17.54
C VAL A 64 -0.97 -0.78 -16.91
N VAL A 65 0.28 -0.86 -16.44
CA VAL A 65 0.79 -2.05 -15.74
C VAL A 65 -0.05 -2.34 -14.50
N TYR A 66 -0.39 -1.32 -13.69
CA TYR A 66 -1.26 -1.47 -12.54
C TYR A 66 -2.65 -2.00 -12.93
N VAL A 67 -3.28 -1.39 -13.94
CA VAL A 67 -4.64 -1.81 -14.39
C VAL A 67 -4.61 -3.27 -14.84
N ILE A 68 -3.63 -3.68 -15.64
CA ILE A 68 -3.48 -5.05 -16.08
C ILE A 68 -3.26 -5.98 -14.88
N ASP A 69 -2.41 -5.58 -13.95
CA ASP A 69 -2.05 -6.39 -12.80
C ASP A 69 -3.25 -6.69 -11.88
N VAL A 70 -4.10 -5.68 -11.64
CA VAL A 70 -5.24 -5.84 -10.72
C VAL A 70 -6.50 -6.41 -11.39
N SER A 71 -6.60 -6.34 -12.72
CA SER A 71 -7.84 -6.68 -13.44
C SER A 71 -7.76 -7.86 -14.39
N THR A 72 -6.56 -8.40 -14.63
CA THR A 72 -6.39 -9.54 -15.56
C THR A 72 -5.61 -10.68 -14.92
N ASP A 73 -5.76 -11.85 -15.49
CA ASP A 73 -4.97 -13.04 -15.17
C ASP A 73 -4.26 -13.56 -16.44
N GLY A 74 -3.25 -14.42 -16.27
CA GLY A 74 -2.57 -15.10 -17.36
C GLY A 74 -1.25 -14.48 -17.81
N VAL A 75 -0.82 -14.83 -19.01
CA VAL A 75 0.54 -14.54 -19.51
C VAL A 75 0.84 -13.04 -19.61
N VAL A 76 -0.12 -12.23 -20.04
CA VAL A 76 0.08 -10.77 -20.18
C VAL A 76 0.41 -10.13 -18.81
N LYS A 77 -0.34 -10.50 -17.77
CA LYS A 77 -0.04 -10.07 -16.41
C LYS A 77 1.35 -10.53 -15.98
N GLN A 78 1.67 -11.80 -16.18
CA GLN A 78 2.97 -12.37 -15.80
C GLN A 78 4.16 -11.66 -16.47
N VAL A 79 4.03 -11.32 -17.76
CA VAL A 79 5.09 -10.63 -18.51
C VAL A 79 5.24 -9.18 -18.05
N LEU A 80 4.15 -8.46 -17.87
CA LEU A 80 4.17 -7.02 -17.56
C LEU A 80 4.40 -6.73 -16.07
N SER A 81 3.78 -7.49 -15.17
CA SER A 81 3.87 -7.26 -13.72
C SER A 81 4.66 -8.33 -12.97
N GLY A 82 5.07 -9.41 -13.62
CA GLY A 82 5.82 -10.51 -12.99
C GLY A 82 7.12 -10.06 -12.32
N PHE A 83 7.78 -9.03 -12.83
CA PHE A 83 8.94 -8.42 -12.20
C PHE A 83 8.65 -7.86 -10.79
N TRP A 84 7.39 -7.46 -10.55
CA TRP A 84 6.87 -7.01 -9.24
C TRP A 84 6.06 -8.10 -8.53
N TYR A 85 6.27 -9.38 -8.88
CA TYR A 85 5.59 -10.55 -8.31
C TYR A 85 4.07 -10.55 -8.55
N THR A 86 3.59 -9.89 -9.59
CA THR A 86 2.15 -9.67 -9.85
C THR A 86 1.40 -9.08 -8.64
N ASP A 87 2.10 -8.30 -7.83
CA ASP A 87 1.58 -7.68 -6.63
C ASP A 87 1.08 -6.26 -6.95
N TYR A 88 -0.23 -6.11 -7.03
CA TYR A 88 -0.87 -4.84 -7.39
C TYR A 88 -0.62 -3.72 -6.37
N TYR A 89 -0.23 -4.00 -5.13
CA TYR A 89 0.21 -2.98 -4.20
C TYR A 89 1.52 -2.33 -4.64
N ARG A 90 2.43 -3.12 -5.20
CA ARG A 90 3.71 -2.62 -5.72
C ARG A 90 3.54 -1.84 -7.01
N THR A 91 2.73 -2.34 -7.93
CA THR A 91 2.44 -1.63 -9.18
C THR A 91 1.62 -0.36 -8.95
N GLY A 92 0.71 -0.37 -7.97
CA GLY A 92 0.00 0.82 -7.49
C GLY A 92 0.94 1.85 -6.86
N ALA A 93 1.87 1.42 -6.00
CA ALA A 93 2.88 2.30 -5.40
C ALA A 93 3.80 2.92 -6.47
N MET A 94 4.21 2.14 -7.48
CA MET A 94 4.98 2.64 -8.63
C MET A 94 4.19 3.72 -9.38
N THR A 95 2.91 3.48 -9.65
CA THR A 95 2.04 4.47 -10.29
C THR A 95 1.94 5.75 -9.48
N ALA A 96 1.78 5.66 -8.16
CA ALA A 96 1.76 6.81 -7.26
C ALA A 96 3.08 7.61 -7.30
N LEU A 97 4.23 6.93 -7.33
CA LEU A 97 5.55 7.57 -7.44
C LEU A 97 5.68 8.40 -8.72
N PHE A 98 5.26 7.86 -9.87
CA PHE A 98 5.29 8.60 -11.13
C PHE A 98 4.24 9.72 -11.21
N ALA A 99 3.18 9.67 -10.39
CA ALA A 99 2.21 10.74 -10.29
C ALA A 99 2.74 11.98 -9.55
N ILE A 100 3.71 11.84 -8.63
CA ILE A 100 4.23 12.95 -7.80
C ILE A 100 4.73 14.13 -8.63
N PRO A 101 5.64 13.97 -9.61
CA PRO A 101 6.11 15.11 -10.41
C PRO A 101 5.00 15.74 -11.25
N LEU A 102 4.05 14.94 -11.76
CA LEU A 102 2.89 15.46 -12.49
C LEU A 102 1.96 16.24 -11.58
N ALA A 103 1.66 15.74 -10.37
CA ALA A 103 0.86 16.46 -9.38
C ALA A 103 1.51 17.78 -8.99
N SER A 104 2.82 17.80 -8.82
CA SER A 104 3.58 19.03 -8.49
C SER A 104 3.48 20.08 -9.59
N LEU A 105 3.71 19.69 -10.85
CA LEU A 105 3.54 20.59 -12.00
C LEU A 105 2.11 21.05 -12.16
N GLY A 106 1.15 20.13 -11.98
CA GLY A 106 -0.27 20.45 -12.05
C GLY A 106 -0.72 21.39 -10.94
N PHE A 107 -0.19 21.23 -9.72
CA PHE A 107 -0.49 22.16 -8.62
C PHE A 107 -0.08 23.59 -8.98
N VAL A 108 1.10 23.78 -9.59
CA VAL A 108 1.54 25.10 -10.07
C VAL A 108 0.57 25.66 -11.12
N GLN A 109 0.11 24.82 -12.06
CA GLN A 109 -0.87 25.26 -13.07
C GLN A 109 -2.22 25.65 -12.44
N LEU A 110 -2.67 24.89 -11.43
CA LEU A 110 -3.89 25.23 -10.69
C LEU A 110 -3.76 26.55 -9.93
N VAL A 111 -2.59 26.81 -9.33
CA VAL A 111 -2.29 28.11 -8.69
C VAL A 111 -2.43 29.25 -9.70
N ASP A 112 -1.86 29.12 -10.91
CA ASP A 112 -1.92 30.14 -11.93
C ASP A 112 -3.35 30.37 -12.46
N ILE A 113 -4.14 29.30 -12.59
CA ILE A 113 -5.55 29.41 -12.96
C ILE A 113 -6.35 30.15 -11.90
N VAL A 114 -6.22 29.76 -10.62
CA VAL A 114 -6.91 30.42 -9.50
C VAL A 114 -6.46 31.87 -9.35
N ARG A 115 -5.15 32.13 -9.53
CA ARG A 115 -4.58 33.49 -9.56
C ARG A 115 -5.25 34.38 -10.61
N SER A 116 -5.41 33.85 -11.81
CA SER A 116 -6.08 34.57 -12.90
C SER A 116 -7.54 34.86 -12.58
N TRP A 117 -8.25 33.93 -11.95
CA TRP A 117 -9.63 34.12 -11.51
C TRP A 117 -9.74 35.15 -10.37
N CYS A 118 -8.84 35.06 -9.38
CA CYS A 118 -8.79 36.04 -8.28
C CYS A 118 -8.53 37.47 -8.81
N ALA A 119 -7.59 37.64 -9.74
CA ALA A 119 -7.30 38.92 -10.34
C ALA A 119 -8.52 39.52 -11.06
N LYS A 120 -9.24 38.72 -11.82
CA LYS A 120 -10.48 39.11 -12.49
C LYS A 120 -11.58 39.48 -11.47
N ALA A 121 -11.78 38.62 -10.46
CA ALA A 121 -12.82 38.83 -9.44
C ALA A 121 -12.58 40.07 -8.58
N LEU A 122 -11.34 40.32 -8.21
CA LEU A 122 -10.93 41.49 -7.40
C LEU A 122 -10.73 42.76 -8.25
N ARG A 123 -10.79 42.66 -9.59
CA ARG A 123 -10.52 43.75 -10.54
C ARG A 123 -9.15 44.41 -10.32
N VAL A 124 -8.12 43.62 -9.99
CA VAL A 124 -6.74 44.06 -9.77
C VAL A 124 -5.79 43.33 -10.74
N GLN A 125 -4.56 43.85 -10.85
CA GLN A 125 -3.54 43.16 -11.64
C GLN A 125 -3.11 41.84 -10.99
N ALA A 126 -2.72 40.88 -11.80
CA ALA A 126 -2.31 39.54 -11.32
C ALA A 126 -1.10 39.57 -10.38
N ASP A 127 -0.27 40.60 -10.45
CA ASP A 127 0.90 40.79 -9.58
C ASP A 127 0.59 41.43 -8.20
N HIS A 128 -0.69 41.77 -7.98
CA HIS A 128 -1.11 42.26 -6.66
C HIS A 128 -0.82 41.23 -5.55
N PRO A 129 -0.29 41.63 -4.36
CA PRO A 129 0.08 40.69 -3.30
C PRO A 129 -1.02 39.69 -2.90
N LYS A 130 -2.28 40.15 -2.87
CA LYS A 130 -3.44 39.26 -2.61
C LYS A 130 -3.57 38.16 -3.64
N CYS A 131 -3.33 38.44 -4.94
CA CYS A 131 -3.39 37.46 -6.00
C CYS A 131 -2.16 36.53 -6.02
N ARG A 132 -1.08 36.88 -5.34
CA ARG A 132 0.12 36.06 -5.23
C ARG A 132 -0.03 34.97 -4.17
N TYR A 133 -0.54 35.27 -3.00
CA TYR A 133 -0.57 34.35 -1.86
C TYR A 133 -1.91 33.66 -1.65
N LEU A 134 -3.03 34.35 -1.94
CA LEU A 134 -4.38 33.82 -1.72
C LEU A 134 -4.65 32.51 -2.48
N PRO A 135 -4.30 32.37 -3.78
CA PRO A 135 -4.50 31.11 -4.51
C PRO A 135 -3.73 29.93 -3.91
N VAL A 136 -2.49 30.18 -3.50
CA VAL A 136 -1.67 29.14 -2.85
C VAL A 136 -2.32 28.73 -1.53
N GLY A 137 -2.73 29.69 -0.71
CA GLY A 137 -3.40 29.44 0.57
C GLY A 137 -4.70 28.63 0.40
N ILE A 138 -5.53 28.99 -0.57
CA ILE A 138 -6.78 28.28 -0.88
C ILE A 138 -6.49 26.83 -1.29
N LEU A 139 -5.56 26.61 -2.24
CA LEU A 139 -5.27 25.28 -2.73
C LEU A 139 -4.60 24.40 -1.67
N VAL A 140 -3.70 24.95 -0.86
CA VAL A 140 -3.11 24.24 0.29
C VAL A 140 -4.18 23.89 1.30
N ALA A 141 -5.09 24.82 1.64
CA ALA A 141 -6.19 24.55 2.56
C ALA A 141 -7.11 23.44 2.04
N LEU A 142 -7.47 23.46 0.74
CA LEU A 142 -8.25 22.39 0.09
C LEU A 142 -7.52 21.05 0.14
N MET A 143 -6.22 21.04 -0.14
CA MET A 143 -5.41 19.83 -0.07
C MET A 143 -5.39 19.27 1.36
N LEU A 144 -5.14 20.10 2.35
CA LEU A 144 -5.15 19.69 3.76
C LEU A 144 -6.53 19.21 4.19
N MET A 145 -7.59 19.92 3.81
CA MET A 145 -8.97 19.45 4.04
C MET A 145 -9.19 18.04 3.48
N CYS A 146 -8.80 17.78 2.23
CA CYS A 146 -8.94 16.46 1.62
C CYS A 146 -8.10 15.38 2.31
N GLN A 147 -7.01 15.73 2.99
CA GLN A 147 -6.15 14.76 3.68
C GLN A 147 -6.59 14.47 5.12
N PHE A 148 -7.15 15.46 5.81
CA PHE A 148 -7.51 15.34 7.23
C PHE A 148 -9.00 15.11 7.49
N PHE A 149 -9.88 15.54 6.58
CA PHE A 149 -11.32 15.41 6.78
C PHE A 149 -11.93 14.42 5.79
N PRO A 150 -12.59 13.35 6.27
CA PRO A 150 -13.35 12.46 5.41
C PRO A 150 -14.62 13.16 4.93
N PHE A 151 -14.79 13.24 3.64
CA PHE A 151 -16.07 13.65 3.06
C PHE A 151 -16.89 12.40 2.77
N HIS A 152 -18.03 12.26 3.42
CA HIS A 152 -18.94 11.16 3.20
C HIS A 152 -19.77 11.40 1.93
N ALA A 153 -19.27 10.91 0.81
CA ALA A 153 -19.99 10.91 -0.46
C ALA A 153 -19.79 9.58 -1.17
N LYS A 154 -20.87 9.05 -1.74
CA LYS A 154 -20.80 7.84 -2.57
C LYS A 154 -20.15 8.20 -3.91
N LEU A 155 -18.90 7.89 -4.07
CA LEU A 155 -18.20 7.97 -5.34
C LEU A 155 -17.62 6.59 -5.66
N MET A 156 -17.95 6.03 -6.81
CA MET A 156 -17.51 4.71 -7.26
C MET A 156 -17.74 3.58 -6.23
N GLY A 157 -18.88 3.62 -5.54
CA GLY A 157 -19.22 2.61 -4.52
C GLY A 157 -18.52 2.78 -3.18
N LYS A 158 -17.70 3.83 -3.00
CA LYS A 158 -17.05 4.16 -1.74
C LYS A 158 -17.77 5.33 -1.05
N THR A 159 -17.75 5.29 0.27
CA THR A 159 -18.42 6.31 1.09
C THR A 159 -17.50 7.43 1.53
N ASP A 160 -16.17 7.22 1.44
CA ASP A 160 -15.18 8.17 1.94
C ASP A 160 -14.39 8.78 0.78
N ILE A 161 -14.37 10.09 0.73
CA ILE A 161 -13.52 10.89 -0.16
C ILE A 161 -12.46 11.56 0.69
N GLY A 162 -11.19 11.45 0.31
CA GLY A 162 -10.09 12.08 1.03
C GLY A 162 -9.66 11.34 2.30
N ALA A 163 -9.26 12.08 3.31
CA ALA A 163 -8.76 11.58 4.60
C ALA A 163 -7.54 10.63 4.52
N GLY A 164 -6.69 10.79 3.51
CA GLY A 164 -5.55 9.89 3.27
C GLY A 164 -4.61 9.77 4.48
N LEU A 165 -4.21 10.88 5.08
CA LEU A 165 -3.33 10.89 6.26
C LEU A 165 -3.99 10.27 7.49
N VAL A 166 -5.28 10.53 7.70
CA VAL A 166 -6.04 9.93 8.82
C VAL A 166 -6.14 8.42 8.64
N LYS A 167 -6.36 7.95 7.42
CA LYS A 167 -6.41 6.51 7.11
C LYS A 167 -5.07 5.84 7.31
N ILE A 168 -3.98 6.43 6.83
CA ILE A 168 -2.62 5.93 7.06
C ILE A 168 -2.33 5.87 8.55
N HIS A 169 -2.62 6.95 9.29
CA HIS A 169 -2.44 6.98 10.74
C HIS A 169 -3.22 5.86 11.43
N ARG A 170 -4.48 5.66 11.05
CA ARG A 170 -5.32 4.59 11.61
C ARG A 170 -4.76 3.19 11.32
N GLU A 171 -4.35 2.93 10.07
CA GLU A 171 -3.74 1.64 9.68
C GLU A 171 -2.44 1.38 10.44
N VAL A 172 -1.57 2.38 10.53
CA VAL A 172 -0.32 2.29 11.28
C VAL A 172 -0.64 2.05 12.76
N SER A 173 -1.50 2.86 13.37
CA SER A 173 -1.87 2.71 14.79
C SER A 173 -2.47 1.33 15.08
N MET A 174 -3.36 0.82 14.22
CA MET A 174 -3.90 -0.53 14.38
C MET A 174 -2.82 -1.61 14.30
N ARG A 175 -1.83 -1.44 13.40
CA ARG A 175 -0.74 -2.41 13.26
C ARG A 175 0.22 -2.41 14.46
N TYR A 176 0.41 -1.25 15.06
CA TYR A 176 1.24 -1.11 16.27
C TYR A 176 0.49 -1.42 17.57
N SER A 177 -0.84 -1.23 17.59
CA SER A 177 -1.66 -1.57 18.76
C SER A 177 -2.10 -3.03 18.80
N TRP A 178 -1.98 -3.75 17.69
CA TRP A 178 -2.22 -5.17 17.70
C TRP A 178 -0.99 -5.87 18.26
N ASP A 179 -1.21 -6.51 19.41
CA ASP A 179 -0.29 -7.46 20.02
C ASP A 179 -0.22 -8.71 19.13
N ARG A 180 0.43 -8.56 17.97
CA ARG A 180 0.57 -9.63 16.96
C ARG A 180 1.79 -10.52 17.24
N GLY A 181 2.58 -10.15 18.21
CA GLY A 181 3.69 -10.94 18.69
C GLY A 181 3.28 -11.82 19.86
N LEU A 182 3.97 -11.65 20.95
CA LEU A 182 3.63 -12.26 22.23
C LEU A 182 2.81 -11.26 23.05
N THR A 183 1.68 -11.70 23.62
CA THR A 183 0.98 -10.93 24.65
C THR A 183 1.83 -10.87 25.92
N GLY A 184 1.50 -9.98 26.86
CA GLY A 184 2.26 -9.92 28.12
C GLY A 184 2.23 -11.23 28.91
N GLU A 185 1.14 -12.01 28.81
CA GLU A 185 1.04 -13.33 29.44
C GLU A 185 1.91 -14.37 28.71
N GLU A 186 1.90 -14.36 27.38
CA GLU A 186 2.75 -15.24 26.55
C GLU A 186 4.23 -14.93 26.75
N ASP A 187 4.62 -13.65 26.82
CA ASP A 187 5.98 -13.23 27.12
C ASP A 187 6.45 -13.73 28.50
N ALA A 188 5.61 -13.60 29.52
CA ALA A 188 5.88 -14.13 30.84
C ALA A 188 6.01 -15.66 30.83
N PHE A 189 5.18 -16.35 30.04
CA PHE A 189 5.27 -17.80 29.86
C PHE A 189 6.57 -18.19 29.15
N VAL A 190 6.95 -17.49 28.07
CA VAL A 190 8.19 -17.76 27.32
C VAL A 190 9.42 -17.56 28.22
N LYS A 191 9.47 -16.52 29.05
CA LYS A 191 10.52 -16.29 30.03
C LYS A 191 10.64 -17.43 31.03
N LYS A 192 9.51 -17.91 31.51
CA LYS A 192 9.51 -19.07 32.42
C LYS A 192 9.91 -20.38 31.73
N ALA A 193 9.53 -20.52 30.45
CA ALA A 193 9.92 -21.68 29.64
C ALA A 193 11.44 -21.76 29.43
N VAL A 194 12.12 -20.62 29.25
CA VAL A 194 13.58 -20.56 29.14
C VAL A 194 14.29 -21.20 30.35
N GLU A 195 13.76 -21.00 31.56
CA GLU A 195 14.30 -21.56 32.79
C GLU A 195 14.23 -23.11 32.81
N LEU A 196 13.27 -23.68 32.08
CA LEU A 196 13.03 -25.13 32.04
C LEU A 196 13.71 -25.80 30.83
N ILE A 197 14.02 -25.04 29.79
CA ILE A 197 14.67 -25.55 28.57
C ILE A 197 16.17 -25.59 28.78
N GLY A 198 16.78 -26.76 28.58
CA GLY A 198 18.22 -26.91 28.65
C GLY A 198 18.94 -26.06 27.61
N GLU A 199 20.12 -25.58 27.95
CA GLU A 199 20.96 -24.76 27.07
C GLU A 199 21.22 -25.48 25.73
N GLY A 200 20.91 -24.82 24.62
CA GLY A 200 21.06 -25.35 23.25
C GLY A 200 19.99 -26.37 22.80
N ALA A 201 19.01 -26.70 23.65
CA ALA A 201 17.97 -27.64 23.28
C ALA A 201 17.10 -27.09 22.11
N LEU A 202 16.83 -27.97 21.15
CA LEU A 202 15.93 -27.65 20.03
C LEU A 202 14.47 -27.84 20.47
N VAL A 203 13.71 -26.78 20.41
CA VAL A 203 12.27 -26.78 20.77
C VAL A 203 11.41 -26.90 19.51
N ILE A 204 10.64 -27.97 19.42
CA ILE A 204 9.65 -28.11 18.34
C ILE A 204 8.44 -27.26 18.70
N ASN A 205 8.11 -26.34 17.81
CA ASN A 205 7.03 -25.36 18.01
C ASN A 205 6.05 -25.38 16.82
N VAL A 206 4.89 -24.76 16.97
CA VAL A 206 3.90 -24.57 15.92
C VAL A 206 4.07 -23.17 15.32
N PRO A 207 4.34 -23.03 14.00
CA PRO A 207 4.64 -21.73 13.41
C PRO A 207 3.55 -20.67 13.57
N SER A 208 2.29 -21.10 13.63
CA SER A 208 1.11 -20.22 13.59
C SER A 208 0.59 -19.79 14.97
N ASP A 209 1.10 -20.33 16.06
CA ASP A 209 0.63 -20.04 17.42
C ASP A 209 1.40 -18.91 18.13
N GLY A 210 2.34 -18.29 17.44
CA GLY A 210 3.18 -17.24 18.03
C GLY A 210 4.49 -17.73 18.64
N SER A 211 4.65 -19.02 18.91
CA SER A 211 5.85 -19.57 19.55
C SER A 211 7.16 -19.35 18.76
N CYS A 212 7.06 -19.08 17.46
CA CYS A 212 8.20 -18.70 16.63
C CYS A 212 8.87 -17.38 17.08
N TRP A 213 8.15 -16.50 17.77
CA TRP A 213 8.68 -15.24 18.27
C TRP A 213 9.65 -15.43 19.46
N SER A 214 9.52 -16.54 20.19
CA SER A 214 10.39 -16.85 21.33
C SER A 214 11.87 -16.95 20.95
N TYR A 215 12.17 -17.31 19.69
CA TYR A 215 13.53 -17.24 19.16
C TYR A 215 14.09 -15.82 19.14
N GLY A 216 13.28 -14.84 18.68
CA GLY A 216 13.70 -13.45 18.56
C GLY A 216 13.73 -12.69 19.89
N VAL A 217 12.84 -13.04 20.83
CA VAL A 217 12.67 -12.33 22.10
C VAL A 217 13.60 -12.89 23.19
N GLU A 218 13.62 -14.21 23.37
CA GLU A 218 14.33 -14.86 24.47
C GLU A 218 15.44 -15.83 24.00
N GLY A 219 15.72 -15.89 22.70
CA GLY A 219 16.79 -16.73 22.16
C GLY A 219 16.52 -18.24 22.19
N ILE A 220 15.27 -18.66 22.42
CA ILE A 220 14.92 -20.10 22.42
C ILE A 220 15.20 -20.69 21.03
N ASN A 221 15.97 -21.76 20.97
CA ASN A 221 16.29 -22.44 19.72
C ASN A 221 15.07 -23.20 19.17
N THR A 222 14.12 -22.48 18.56
CA THR A 222 12.91 -23.06 17.97
C THR A 222 13.19 -23.65 16.59
N TYR A 223 12.55 -24.76 16.27
CA TYR A 223 12.63 -25.41 14.95
C TYR A 223 12.02 -24.52 13.86
N PHE A 224 10.78 -24.03 14.06
CA PHE A 224 10.15 -23.08 13.16
C PHE A 224 10.39 -21.65 13.67
N ARG A 225 11.19 -20.90 12.91
CA ARG A 225 11.57 -19.51 13.26
C ARG A 225 10.72 -18.44 12.58
N ARG A 226 9.72 -18.82 11.80
CA ARG A 226 8.84 -17.92 11.05
C ARG A 226 7.38 -18.34 11.19
N SER A 227 6.51 -17.38 11.46
CA SER A 227 5.06 -17.60 11.52
C SER A 227 4.42 -18.01 10.18
N SER A 228 5.09 -17.68 9.07
CA SER A 228 4.63 -18.00 7.72
C SER A 228 5.12 -19.35 7.18
N ASP A 229 5.78 -20.16 8.01
CA ASP A 229 6.33 -21.47 7.60
C ASP A 229 5.21 -22.52 7.48
N ASN A 230 4.24 -22.20 6.62
CA ASN A 230 3.06 -23.04 6.34
C ASN A 230 3.38 -24.28 5.48
N GLY A 231 4.65 -24.69 5.40
CA GLY A 231 5.07 -25.91 4.70
C GLY A 231 4.98 -25.84 3.18
N ARG A 232 4.86 -24.67 2.58
CA ARG A 232 5.06 -24.52 1.13
C ARG A 232 6.54 -24.53 0.83
N GLY A 233 7.08 -25.72 0.46
CA GLY A 233 8.48 -25.92 0.12
C GLY A 233 9.39 -26.33 1.28
N GLY A 234 8.84 -26.70 2.44
CA GLY A 234 9.58 -27.30 3.54
C GLY A 234 9.96 -28.76 3.24
N ALA A 235 11.01 -29.25 3.91
CA ALA A 235 11.34 -30.66 3.89
C ALA A 235 10.16 -31.50 4.40
N GLU A 236 10.06 -32.76 3.99
CA GLU A 236 8.97 -33.66 4.37
C GLU A 236 8.92 -33.81 5.90
N GLU A 237 10.06 -33.83 6.56
CA GLU A 237 10.20 -33.87 8.02
C GLU A 237 9.48 -32.67 8.70
N SER A 238 9.64 -31.47 8.14
CA SER A 238 8.96 -30.27 8.65
C SER A 238 7.45 -30.38 8.54
N LYS A 239 6.95 -31.04 7.50
CA LYS A 239 5.52 -31.29 7.30
C LYS A 239 5.00 -32.32 8.31
N ILE A 240 5.73 -33.39 8.53
CA ILE A 240 5.42 -34.44 9.52
C ILE A 240 5.37 -33.82 10.93
N LEU A 241 6.41 -33.08 11.34
CA LEU A 241 6.47 -32.43 12.64
C LEU A 241 5.28 -31.48 12.88
N ARG A 242 4.80 -30.81 11.83
CA ARG A 242 3.70 -29.88 11.95
C ARG A 242 2.32 -30.53 12.00
N THR A 243 2.12 -31.63 11.27
CA THR A 243 0.80 -32.23 11.06
C THR A 243 0.57 -33.51 11.84
N GLN A 244 1.64 -34.24 12.19
CA GLN A 244 1.58 -35.59 12.76
C GLN A 244 2.27 -35.74 14.11
N LEU A 245 2.77 -34.63 14.70
CA LEU A 245 3.46 -34.69 15.99
C LEU A 245 2.61 -35.34 17.10
N ARG A 246 1.27 -35.20 17.05
CA ARG A 246 0.34 -35.83 18.01
C ARG A 246 0.30 -37.34 17.91
N ASP A 247 0.62 -37.87 16.74
CA ASP A 247 0.50 -39.29 16.43
C ASP A 247 1.81 -40.05 16.62
N ILE A 248 2.87 -39.34 17.08
CA ILE A 248 4.23 -39.86 17.23
C ILE A 248 4.29 -41.04 18.23
N SER A 249 3.39 -41.07 19.19
CA SER A 249 3.29 -42.17 20.17
C SER A 249 2.59 -43.43 19.62
N THR A 250 1.95 -43.32 18.46
CA THR A 250 1.15 -44.39 17.86
C THR A 250 1.73 -44.87 16.56
N SER A 251 2.70 -44.18 15.97
CA SER A 251 3.41 -44.64 14.77
C SER A 251 4.64 -45.48 15.15
N GLU A 252 4.67 -46.72 14.73
CA GLU A 252 5.81 -47.64 14.90
C GLU A 252 6.92 -47.44 13.86
N GLU A 253 7.05 -46.24 13.27
CA GLU A 253 8.11 -45.89 12.31
C GLU A 253 9.02 -44.77 12.85
#